data_4b32c59f21fc2a0ee1b96c88844d6de6
#
_entry.id   4b32c59f21fc2a0ee1b96c88844d6de6
#
_cell.length_a   1.000
_cell.length_b   1.000
_cell.length_c   1.000
_cell.angle_alpha   90.00
_cell.angle_beta   90.00
_cell.angle_gamma   90.00
#
_symmetry.space_group_name_H-M   'P 1'
#
loop_
_entity.id
_entity.type
_entity.pdbx_description
1 polymer ?
#
loop_
_entity_poly.entity_id
_entity_poly.type
_entity_poly.pdbx_seq_one_letter_code
_entity_poly.pdbx_strand_id
1 'polypeptide(L)'
;VQLSLTARFNLFRESFFLALDSIRGNGTRSALTVVGIVVGVAVVVIVAALLQGAQAFVVAATAGFAPDVLRVEKASFQDFGSDGQAFVEAQAKRPDIFTDDLEFLNERLGEKIEFGAQVDSSLPVRRNEKTLVGVLVQGVTPNITELSNVDIAYGRGLTATDDRYRSNVCVIGQDLVDELFPTTGAIGADIRLGQVRYQVVGVASPRGSAFGSSQDGFVQIPLGTFARVFGARSRSIAILAKARDKDRLSLSDVEEQVRVAMRIRRKLIGTDKEDNFSFVTAKSVQAFSASLTGLVGMIVYPLTGISLFVGGIVVMNMMLSSVTERTREIGIRMAVGARRRDVLIQFLIETTTLTVIGGVFGVAVAAGLVSLLSFATGLSLGVPLWAVAAAIGVSCVVGIFFGAVPARQAARLDPIEALRSE
;
A
#
# COMPACT_ATOMS: atom_id res chain seq x y z
N VAL A 1 -25.69 27.16 37.89
CA VAL A 1 -24.38 27.82 37.97
C VAL A 1 -23.52 27.18 36.91
N GLN A 2 -23.19 27.91 35.85
CA GLN A 2 -22.21 27.48 34.83
C GLN A 2 -20.84 27.44 35.50
N LEU A 3 -20.26 26.27 35.61
CA LEU A 3 -18.86 26.11 36.01
C LEU A 3 -17.99 26.92 35.07
N SER A 4 -17.16 27.82 35.61
CA SER A 4 -16.20 28.60 34.83
C SER A 4 -15.26 27.68 34.04
N LEU A 5 -14.76 28.12 32.87
CA LEU A 5 -13.81 27.37 32.05
C LEU A 5 -12.59 26.89 32.84
N THR A 6 -12.14 27.65 33.82
CA THR A 6 -11.08 27.31 34.77
C THR A 6 -11.40 26.13 35.68
N ALA A 7 -12.64 26.02 36.15
CA ALA A 7 -13.09 24.89 36.97
C ALA A 7 -13.19 23.59 36.17
N ARG A 8 -13.55 23.66 34.88
CA ARG A 8 -13.56 22.50 33.96
C ARG A 8 -12.14 22.03 33.64
N PHE A 9 -11.21 22.96 33.46
CA PHE A 9 -9.81 22.63 33.22
C PHE A 9 -9.12 22.00 34.45
N ASN A 10 -9.43 22.47 35.63
CA ASN A 10 -8.94 21.88 36.88
C ASN A 10 -9.50 20.47 37.12
N LEU A 11 -10.81 20.24 36.86
CA LEU A 11 -11.41 18.92 36.91
C LEU A 11 -10.72 17.94 35.92
N PHE A 12 -10.41 18.39 34.70
CA PHE A 12 -9.72 17.56 33.72
C PHE A 12 -8.30 17.20 34.17
N ARG A 13 -7.57 18.17 34.71
CA ARG A 13 -6.20 17.97 35.24
C ARG A 13 -6.17 17.03 36.43
N GLU A 14 -7.07 17.19 37.39
CA GLU A 14 -7.20 16.28 38.53
C GLU A 14 -7.61 14.88 38.12
N SER A 15 -8.56 14.73 37.20
CA SER A 15 -8.97 13.43 36.68
C SER A 15 -7.83 12.73 35.92
N PHE A 16 -6.99 13.47 35.22
CA PHE A 16 -5.80 12.93 34.54
C PHE A 16 -4.75 12.39 35.54
N PHE A 17 -4.47 13.14 36.61
CA PHE A 17 -3.52 12.68 37.64
C PHE A 17 -4.10 11.51 38.46
N LEU A 18 -5.39 11.50 38.74
CA LEU A 18 -6.08 10.38 39.37
C LEU A 18 -6.07 9.12 38.50
N ALA A 19 -6.22 9.25 37.19
CA ALA A 19 -6.09 8.12 36.24
C ALA A 19 -4.67 7.54 36.26
N LEU A 20 -3.64 8.38 36.32
CA LEU A 20 -2.24 7.96 36.42
C LEU A 20 -1.95 7.26 37.76
N ASP A 21 -2.48 7.76 38.87
CA ASP A 21 -2.32 7.15 40.20
C ASP A 21 -3.10 5.82 40.32
N SER A 22 -4.27 5.72 39.68
CA SER A 22 -5.06 4.48 39.60
C SER A 22 -4.30 3.38 38.86
N ILE A 23 -3.54 3.74 37.82
CA ILE A 23 -2.66 2.81 37.09
C ILE A 23 -1.53 2.29 38.01
N ARG A 24 -1.01 3.14 38.90
CA ARG A 24 0.07 2.75 39.83
C ARG A 24 -0.43 1.90 41.02
N GLY A 25 -1.65 2.13 41.49
CA GLY A 25 -2.20 1.45 42.67
C GLY A 25 -2.59 -0.01 42.43
N ASN A 26 -3.06 -0.38 41.20
CA ASN A 26 -3.47 -1.72 40.80
C ASN A 26 -2.77 -2.17 39.49
N GLY A 27 -1.44 -2.18 39.52
CA GLY A 27 -0.59 -2.31 38.34
C GLY A 27 -0.91 -3.47 37.40
N THR A 28 -1.20 -4.66 37.91
CA THR A 28 -1.46 -5.85 37.06
C THR A 28 -2.80 -5.74 36.33
N ARG A 29 -3.86 -5.25 36.99
CA ARG A 29 -5.20 -5.15 36.42
C ARG A 29 -5.27 -3.98 35.41
N SER A 30 -4.67 -2.85 35.74
CA SER A 30 -4.56 -1.69 34.85
C SER A 30 -3.70 -2.01 33.62
N ALA A 31 -2.59 -2.72 33.79
CA ALA A 31 -1.74 -3.16 32.69
C ALA A 31 -2.50 -4.06 31.71
N LEU A 32 -3.28 -5.03 32.22
CA LEU A 32 -4.06 -5.94 31.35
C LEU A 32 -5.12 -5.18 30.55
N THR A 33 -5.74 -4.16 31.17
CA THR A 33 -6.74 -3.31 30.51
C THR A 33 -6.13 -2.46 29.41
N VAL A 34 -4.99 -1.81 29.72
CA VAL A 34 -4.26 -0.98 28.75
C VAL A 34 -3.74 -1.85 27.58
N VAL A 35 -3.21 -3.04 27.88
CA VAL A 35 -2.73 -3.99 26.84
C VAL A 35 -3.85 -4.36 25.86
N GLY A 36 -5.06 -4.65 26.32
CA GLY A 36 -6.19 -4.97 25.43
C GLY A 36 -6.49 -3.85 24.43
N ILE A 37 -6.48 -2.58 24.89
CA ILE A 37 -6.69 -1.42 24.02
C ILE A 37 -5.48 -1.19 23.10
N VAL A 38 -4.26 -1.28 23.65
CA VAL A 38 -3.02 -1.15 22.88
C VAL A 38 -2.98 -2.11 21.72
N VAL A 39 -3.30 -3.39 21.96
CA VAL A 39 -3.31 -4.42 20.90
C VAL A 39 -4.39 -4.09 19.86
N GLY A 40 -5.62 -3.77 20.28
CA GLY A 40 -6.69 -3.42 19.36
C GLY A 40 -6.36 -2.22 18.46
N VAL A 41 -5.84 -1.15 19.06
CA VAL A 41 -5.42 0.05 18.34
C VAL A 41 -4.20 -0.21 17.45
N ALA A 42 -3.22 -0.96 17.94
CA ALA A 42 -2.02 -1.28 17.16
C ALA A 42 -2.36 -2.05 15.88
N VAL A 43 -3.26 -3.03 15.95
CA VAL A 43 -3.73 -3.78 14.79
C VAL A 43 -4.36 -2.86 13.75
N VAL A 44 -5.25 -1.93 14.16
CA VAL A 44 -5.87 -0.95 13.23
C VAL A 44 -4.82 -0.14 12.49
N VAL A 45 -3.85 0.40 13.22
CA VAL A 45 -2.83 1.29 12.66
C VAL A 45 -1.86 0.52 11.75
N ILE A 46 -1.44 -0.68 12.15
CA ILE A 46 -0.56 -1.55 11.32
C ILE A 46 -1.25 -1.90 10.01
N VAL A 47 -2.52 -2.31 10.07
CA VAL A 47 -3.26 -2.67 8.86
C VAL A 47 -3.49 -1.47 7.95
N ALA A 48 -3.83 -0.31 8.53
CA ALA A 48 -3.95 0.93 7.75
C ALA A 48 -2.61 1.28 7.05
N ALA A 49 -1.48 1.11 7.72
CA ALA A 49 -0.15 1.32 7.15
C ALA A 49 0.16 0.32 6.03
N LEU A 50 -0.16 -0.97 6.22
CA LEU A 50 0.02 -2.01 5.20
C LEU A 50 -0.87 -1.79 3.97
N LEU A 51 -2.14 -1.40 4.16
CA LEU A 51 -3.06 -1.10 3.07
C LEU A 51 -2.62 0.13 2.28
N GLN A 52 -2.23 1.21 2.97
CA GLN A 52 -1.65 2.37 2.30
C GLN A 52 -0.39 1.97 1.56
N GLY A 53 0.39 1.09 2.17
CA GLY A 53 1.53 0.48 1.63
C GLY A 53 1.25 -0.24 0.30
N ALA A 54 0.34 -1.15 0.28
CA ALA A 54 -0.06 -1.88 -0.90
C ALA A 54 -0.63 -0.97 -2.01
N GLN A 55 -1.43 0.04 -1.65
CA GLN A 55 -1.99 0.99 -2.62
C GLN A 55 -0.91 1.79 -3.33
N ALA A 56 0.07 2.30 -2.61
CA ALA A 56 1.13 3.07 -3.24
C ALA A 56 2.08 2.16 -4.06
N PHE A 57 2.30 0.89 -3.65
CA PHE A 57 3.00 -0.10 -4.51
C PHE A 57 2.26 -0.29 -5.84
N VAL A 58 0.94 -0.41 -5.81
CA VAL A 58 0.12 -0.53 -7.02
C VAL A 58 0.19 0.73 -7.88
N VAL A 59 0.11 1.92 -7.26
CA VAL A 59 0.26 3.21 -7.97
C VAL A 59 1.65 3.31 -8.58
N ALA A 60 2.68 2.88 -7.87
CA ALA A 60 4.05 2.86 -8.37
C ALA A 60 4.24 1.89 -9.53
N ALA A 61 3.71 0.68 -9.41
CA ALA A 61 3.75 -0.30 -10.48
C ALA A 61 3.04 0.19 -11.75
N THR A 62 2.09 1.12 -11.62
CA THR A 62 1.39 1.75 -12.75
C THR A 62 1.96 3.09 -13.18
N ALA A 63 2.84 3.72 -12.42
CA ALA A 63 3.45 5.00 -12.79
C ALA A 63 4.30 4.90 -14.08
N GLY A 64 4.75 3.69 -14.42
CA GLY A 64 5.39 3.38 -15.71
C GLY A 64 4.43 3.26 -16.90
N PHE A 65 3.11 3.35 -16.68
CA PHE A 65 2.12 3.29 -17.76
C PHE A 65 1.50 4.66 -17.97
N ALA A 66 1.53 5.14 -19.20
CA ALA A 66 0.68 6.26 -19.54
C ALA A 66 -0.79 5.85 -19.35
N PRO A 67 -1.66 6.72 -18.78
CA PRO A 67 -3.04 6.36 -18.43
C PRO A 67 -3.91 5.97 -19.65
N ASP A 68 -3.46 6.30 -20.84
CA ASP A 68 -4.10 6.05 -22.13
C ASP A 68 -3.48 4.86 -22.91
N VAL A 69 -2.65 4.06 -22.24
CA VAL A 69 -2.01 2.87 -22.82
C VAL A 69 -2.66 1.61 -22.29
N LEU A 70 -3.00 0.73 -23.21
CA LEU A 70 -3.40 -0.65 -22.96
C LEU A 70 -2.17 -1.56 -23.05
N ARG A 71 -1.99 -2.44 -22.09
CA ARG A 71 -0.94 -3.46 -22.11
C ARG A 71 -1.58 -4.84 -22.26
N VAL A 72 -1.12 -5.61 -23.23
CA VAL A 72 -1.54 -7.00 -23.49
C VAL A 72 -0.47 -7.92 -22.98
N GLU A 73 -0.82 -8.79 -22.05
CA GLU A 73 0.09 -9.73 -21.39
C GLU A 73 -0.48 -11.15 -21.41
N LYS A 74 0.38 -12.12 -21.21
CA LYS A 74 -0.01 -13.52 -21.07
C LYS A 74 -0.94 -13.74 -19.87
N ALA A 75 -0.64 -13.13 -18.73
CA ALA A 75 -1.43 -13.14 -17.52
C ALA A 75 -1.28 -11.81 -16.78
N SER A 76 -2.31 -11.40 -16.08
CA SER A 76 -2.36 -10.10 -15.38
C SER A 76 -2.78 -10.27 -13.90
N PHE A 77 -2.72 -9.17 -13.16
CA PHE A 77 -3.22 -9.13 -11.78
C PHE A 77 -4.71 -9.50 -11.67
N GLN A 78 -5.49 -9.32 -12.73
CA GLN A 78 -6.92 -9.69 -12.76
C GLN A 78 -7.11 -11.21 -12.69
N ASP A 79 -6.12 -11.97 -13.17
CA ASP A 79 -6.14 -13.43 -13.13
C ASP A 79 -5.79 -13.97 -11.72
N PHE A 80 -5.45 -13.10 -10.76
CA PHE A 80 -5.04 -13.53 -9.41
C PHE A 80 -6.18 -14.22 -8.64
N GLY A 81 -7.44 -13.94 -9.00
CA GLY A 81 -8.61 -14.56 -8.34
C GLY A 81 -8.58 -14.40 -6.82
N SER A 82 -9.33 -15.26 -6.13
CA SER A 82 -9.39 -15.28 -4.66
C SER A 82 -8.22 -16.01 -3.99
N ASP A 83 -7.51 -16.87 -4.71
CA ASP A 83 -6.49 -17.80 -4.16
C ASP A 83 -5.11 -17.71 -4.84
N GLY A 84 -4.95 -16.85 -5.84
CA GLY A 84 -3.71 -16.69 -6.60
C GLY A 84 -3.34 -17.88 -7.49
N GLN A 85 -4.04 -19.01 -7.41
CA GLN A 85 -3.77 -20.19 -8.23
C GLN A 85 -4.09 -19.95 -9.70
N ALA A 86 -5.16 -19.20 -9.98
CA ALA A 86 -5.57 -18.84 -11.33
C ALA A 86 -4.49 -18.08 -12.09
N PHE A 87 -3.74 -17.19 -11.42
CA PHE A 87 -2.59 -16.49 -12.03
C PHE A 87 -1.46 -17.46 -12.40
N VAL A 88 -1.09 -18.38 -11.49
CA VAL A 88 -0.05 -19.39 -11.74
C VAL A 88 -0.47 -20.31 -12.89
N GLU A 89 -1.74 -20.69 -12.92
CA GLU A 89 -2.32 -21.51 -13.99
C GLU A 89 -2.34 -20.78 -15.33
N ALA A 90 -2.73 -19.51 -15.35
CA ALA A 90 -2.68 -18.65 -16.53
C ALA A 90 -1.25 -18.52 -17.05
N GLN A 91 -0.27 -18.28 -16.18
CA GLN A 91 1.14 -18.24 -16.55
C GLN A 91 1.67 -19.56 -17.10
N ALA A 92 1.21 -20.70 -16.59
CA ALA A 92 1.67 -22.00 -17.04
C ALA A 92 0.98 -22.47 -18.33
N LYS A 93 -0.34 -22.28 -18.44
CA LYS A 93 -1.18 -22.88 -19.51
C LYS A 93 -1.38 -21.99 -20.72
N ARG A 94 -1.41 -20.66 -20.55
CA ARG A 94 -1.64 -19.75 -21.70
C ARG A 94 -0.42 -19.70 -22.60
N PRO A 95 -0.62 -19.60 -23.92
CA PRO A 95 0.50 -19.44 -24.86
C PRO A 95 1.19 -18.09 -24.69
N ASP A 96 2.51 -18.10 -24.87
CA ASP A 96 3.31 -16.87 -24.84
C ASP A 96 2.90 -15.92 -25.99
N ILE A 97 3.14 -14.65 -25.80
CA ILE A 97 2.99 -13.59 -26.80
C ILE A 97 4.38 -13.33 -27.39
N PHE A 98 4.47 -13.31 -28.71
CA PHE A 98 5.73 -13.13 -29.43
C PHE A 98 5.68 -11.93 -30.39
N THR A 99 6.80 -11.60 -30.96
CA THR A 99 6.93 -10.53 -31.97
C THR A 99 6.02 -10.73 -33.17
N ASP A 100 5.76 -11.98 -33.56
CA ASP A 100 4.82 -12.30 -34.65
C ASP A 100 3.38 -11.83 -34.36
N ASP A 101 2.97 -11.79 -33.07
CA ASP A 101 1.68 -11.26 -32.66
C ASP A 101 1.66 -9.73 -32.74
N LEU A 102 2.78 -9.07 -32.40
CA LEU A 102 2.94 -7.62 -32.56
C LEU A 102 2.87 -7.21 -34.04
N GLU A 103 3.57 -7.94 -34.91
CA GLU A 103 3.56 -7.70 -36.35
C GLU A 103 2.13 -7.82 -36.91
N PHE A 104 1.40 -8.87 -36.53
CA PHE A 104 0.00 -9.07 -36.92
C PHE A 104 -0.90 -7.93 -36.47
N LEU A 105 -0.73 -7.42 -35.26
CA LEU A 105 -1.52 -6.28 -34.75
C LEU A 105 -1.18 -4.99 -35.50
N ASN A 106 0.11 -4.74 -35.78
CA ASN A 106 0.56 -3.60 -36.55
C ASN A 106 0.02 -3.60 -37.99
N GLU A 107 0.06 -4.73 -38.68
CA GLU A 107 -0.49 -4.84 -40.03
C GLU A 107 -1.98 -4.54 -40.09
N ARG A 108 -2.73 -4.94 -39.05
CA ARG A 108 -4.19 -4.86 -39.06
C ARG A 108 -4.75 -3.56 -38.49
N LEU A 109 -4.11 -3.01 -37.48
CA LEU A 109 -4.62 -1.89 -36.68
C LEU A 109 -3.63 -0.71 -36.60
N GLY A 110 -2.42 -0.84 -37.15
CA GLY A 110 -1.33 0.14 -37.02
C GLY A 110 -1.64 1.54 -37.57
N GLU A 111 -2.62 1.67 -38.47
CA GLU A 111 -3.09 2.98 -38.94
C GLU A 111 -3.80 3.79 -37.83
N LYS A 112 -4.51 3.13 -36.92
CA LYS A 112 -5.36 3.73 -35.88
C LYS A 112 -4.72 3.65 -34.49
N ILE A 113 -3.96 2.59 -34.24
CA ILE A 113 -3.40 2.25 -32.95
C ILE A 113 -1.88 2.13 -33.10
N GLU A 114 -1.17 2.81 -32.22
CA GLU A 114 0.27 2.65 -32.11
C GLU A 114 0.61 1.50 -31.19
N PHE A 115 1.46 0.60 -31.66
CA PHE A 115 1.91 -0.56 -30.91
C PHE A 115 3.39 -0.48 -30.59
N GLY A 116 3.76 -0.91 -29.39
CA GLY A 116 5.10 -1.17 -28.96
C GLY A 116 5.17 -2.48 -28.22
N ALA A 117 6.36 -2.94 -27.95
CA ALA A 117 6.59 -4.15 -27.17
C ALA A 117 7.70 -3.98 -26.14
N GLN A 118 7.55 -4.72 -25.06
CA GLN A 118 8.50 -4.79 -23.96
C GLN A 118 8.65 -6.24 -23.52
N VAL A 119 9.86 -6.64 -23.22
CA VAL A 119 10.19 -7.90 -22.56
C VAL A 119 11.12 -7.63 -21.41
N ASP A 120 10.81 -8.19 -20.24
CA ASP A 120 11.54 -7.93 -19.00
C ASP A 120 12.42 -9.13 -18.62
N SER A 121 13.61 -8.84 -18.13
CA SER A 121 14.53 -9.82 -17.57
C SER A 121 15.31 -9.19 -16.41
N SER A 122 15.71 -9.99 -15.43
CA SER A 122 16.58 -9.53 -14.35
C SER A 122 17.99 -10.07 -14.60
N LEU A 123 18.97 -9.18 -14.71
CA LEU A 123 20.34 -9.53 -15.04
C LEU A 123 21.33 -8.73 -14.19
N PRO A 124 22.54 -9.27 -13.96
CA PRO A 124 23.63 -8.49 -13.39
C PRO A 124 24.17 -7.49 -14.42
N VAL A 125 24.31 -6.25 -13.97
CA VAL A 125 24.95 -5.17 -14.74
C VAL A 125 26.32 -4.89 -14.15
N ARG A 126 27.34 -4.89 -14.98
CA ARG A 126 28.72 -4.72 -14.54
C ARG A 126 29.40 -3.55 -15.26
N ARG A 127 30.11 -2.74 -14.48
CA ARG A 127 31.04 -1.74 -15.00
C ARG A 127 32.30 -1.77 -14.15
N ASN A 128 33.46 -1.96 -14.82
CA ASN A 128 34.76 -2.16 -14.15
C ASN A 128 34.67 -3.28 -13.09
N GLU A 129 34.99 -2.97 -11.86
CA GLU A 129 34.92 -3.91 -10.71
C GLU A 129 33.53 -3.93 -10.03
N LYS A 130 32.67 -2.95 -10.31
CA LYS A 130 31.36 -2.84 -9.68
C LYS A 130 30.31 -3.69 -10.43
N THR A 131 29.57 -4.49 -9.68
CA THR A 131 28.48 -5.33 -10.19
C THR A 131 27.21 -5.07 -9.42
N LEU A 132 26.14 -4.71 -10.12
CA LEU A 132 24.79 -4.59 -9.59
C LEU A 132 24.02 -5.85 -9.96
N VAL A 133 23.42 -6.51 -8.96
CA VAL A 133 22.67 -7.74 -9.14
C VAL A 133 21.17 -7.42 -9.14
N GLY A 134 20.40 -8.15 -9.94
CA GLY A 134 18.94 -7.99 -9.94
C GLY A 134 18.43 -6.76 -10.70
N VAL A 135 19.24 -6.17 -11.57
CA VAL A 135 18.83 -5.01 -12.37
C VAL A 135 17.79 -5.44 -13.41
N LEU A 136 16.72 -4.65 -13.53
CA LEU A 136 15.68 -4.86 -14.54
C LEU A 136 16.22 -4.49 -15.93
N VAL A 137 16.38 -5.47 -16.79
CA VAL A 137 16.79 -5.28 -18.19
C VAL A 137 15.57 -5.48 -19.08
N GLN A 138 15.22 -4.44 -19.83
CA GLN A 138 14.05 -4.39 -20.69
C GLN A 138 14.48 -4.36 -22.16
N GLY A 139 14.03 -5.36 -22.92
CA GLY A 139 14.08 -5.31 -24.39
C GLY A 139 12.86 -4.56 -24.90
N VAL A 140 13.02 -3.43 -25.58
CA VAL A 140 11.91 -2.54 -25.92
C VAL A 140 11.94 -2.11 -27.39
N THR A 141 10.76 -1.85 -27.95
CA THR A 141 10.63 -1.18 -29.24
C THR A 141 11.00 0.30 -29.14
N PRO A 142 11.48 0.94 -30.23
CA PRO A 142 11.97 2.33 -30.20
C PRO A 142 10.96 3.37 -29.70
N ASN A 143 9.68 3.15 -29.94
CA ASN A 143 8.58 4.04 -29.51
C ASN A 143 8.15 3.84 -28.06
N ILE A 144 8.89 3.06 -27.29
CA ILE A 144 8.52 2.76 -25.90
C ILE A 144 8.51 4.01 -25.01
N THR A 145 9.38 4.98 -25.28
CA THR A 145 9.43 6.26 -24.55
C THR A 145 8.08 7.01 -24.62
N GLU A 146 7.41 6.95 -25.79
CA GLU A 146 6.11 7.58 -25.99
C GLU A 146 4.97 6.79 -25.36
N LEU A 147 5.10 5.45 -25.31
CA LEU A 147 4.09 4.54 -24.78
C LEU A 147 4.20 4.33 -23.27
N SER A 148 5.39 4.43 -22.68
CA SER A 148 5.63 4.13 -21.26
C SER A 148 5.92 5.34 -20.41
N ASN A 149 5.75 6.56 -20.93
CA ASN A 149 6.00 7.82 -20.20
C ASN A 149 7.42 7.88 -19.58
N VAL A 150 8.43 7.41 -20.35
CA VAL A 150 9.84 7.47 -19.98
C VAL A 150 10.50 8.63 -20.72
N ASP A 151 10.67 9.74 -20.04
CA ASP A 151 11.40 10.88 -20.63
C ASP A 151 12.92 10.64 -20.57
N ILE A 152 13.64 11.18 -21.55
CA ILE A 152 15.10 11.12 -21.59
C ILE A 152 15.65 12.44 -21.06
N ALA A 153 16.40 12.38 -19.96
CA ALA A 153 17.04 13.55 -19.37
C ALA A 153 18.30 13.98 -20.11
N TYR A 154 19.13 13.01 -20.50
CA TYR A 154 20.40 13.25 -21.19
C TYR A 154 20.61 12.26 -22.32
N GLY A 155 21.20 12.72 -23.41
CA GLY A 155 21.47 11.88 -24.57
C GLY A 155 20.24 11.71 -25.47
N ARG A 156 20.00 10.51 -25.95
CA ARG A 156 18.88 10.15 -26.81
C ARG A 156 18.21 8.84 -26.43
N GLY A 157 16.97 8.67 -26.83
CA GLY A 157 16.26 7.38 -26.76
C GLY A 157 16.78 6.36 -27.78
N LEU A 158 16.24 5.15 -27.70
CA LEU A 158 16.47 4.10 -28.69
C LEU A 158 15.76 4.48 -30.00
N THR A 159 16.41 4.17 -31.13
CA THR A 159 15.86 4.50 -32.46
C THR A 159 15.50 3.24 -33.23
N ALA A 160 14.65 3.39 -34.28
CA ALA A 160 14.34 2.30 -35.19
C ALA A 160 15.58 1.73 -35.90
N THR A 161 16.61 2.55 -36.10
CA THR A 161 17.91 2.14 -36.65
C THR A 161 18.61 1.22 -35.66
N ASP A 162 18.65 1.57 -34.36
CA ASP A 162 19.29 0.74 -33.34
C ASP A 162 18.62 -0.65 -33.24
N ASP A 163 17.28 -0.71 -33.33
CA ASP A 163 16.55 -1.97 -33.30
C ASP A 163 16.76 -2.81 -34.56
N ARG A 164 16.66 -2.19 -35.75
CA ARG A 164 16.86 -2.85 -37.05
C ARG A 164 18.26 -3.48 -37.17
N TYR A 165 19.28 -2.75 -36.75
CA TYR A 165 20.66 -3.23 -36.82
C TYR A 165 21.08 -4.01 -35.57
N ARG A 166 20.17 -4.20 -34.63
CA ARG A 166 20.42 -4.90 -33.38
C ARG A 166 21.65 -4.36 -32.65
N SER A 167 21.75 -3.05 -32.57
CA SER A 167 22.89 -2.33 -32.03
C SER A 167 23.05 -2.60 -30.52
N ASN A 168 24.30 -2.72 -30.06
CA ASN A 168 24.58 -2.87 -28.64
C ASN A 168 24.59 -1.50 -27.94
N VAL A 169 23.43 -0.85 -27.87
CA VAL A 169 23.21 0.43 -27.19
C VAL A 169 22.19 0.25 -26.11
N CYS A 170 22.23 1.12 -25.09
CA CYS A 170 21.26 1.09 -24.00
C CYS A 170 20.92 2.48 -23.48
N VAL A 171 19.73 2.59 -22.92
CA VAL A 171 19.28 3.69 -22.07
C VAL A 171 19.24 3.17 -20.64
N ILE A 172 19.72 3.95 -19.68
CA ILE A 172 19.79 3.56 -18.27
C ILE A 172 18.98 4.53 -17.40
N GLY A 173 18.43 4.03 -16.31
CA GLY A 173 17.79 4.85 -15.30
C GLY A 173 18.79 5.52 -14.35
N GLN A 174 18.32 6.50 -13.59
CA GLN A 174 19.16 7.36 -12.76
C GLN A 174 19.94 6.59 -11.68
N ASP A 175 19.36 5.58 -11.07
CA ASP A 175 20.07 4.75 -10.06
C ASP A 175 21.36 4.13 -10.58
N LEU A 176 21.32 3.65 -11.84
CA LEU A 176 22.50 3.08 -12.44
C LEU A 176 23.58 4.13 -12.72
N VAL A 177 23.17 5.38 -12.99
CA VAL A 177 24.10 6.50 -13.12
C VAL A 177 24.77 6.77 -11.78
N ASP A 178 24.01 6.91 -10.72
CA ASP A 178 24.51 7.24 -9.39
C ASP A 178 25.40 6.12 -8.84
N GLU A 179 25.04 4.87 -9.13
CA GLU A 179 25.79 3.72 -8.66
C GLU A 179 27.05 3.41 -9.50
N LEU A 180 26.95 3.43 -10.84
CA LEU A 180 28.04 2.99 -11.73
C LEU A 180 28.90 4.16 -12.24
N PHE A 181 28.41 5.40 -12.18
CA PHE A 181 29.05 6.58 -12.75
C PHE A 181 29.20 7.76 -11.80
N PRO A 182 29.59 7.58 -10.52
CA PRO A 182 29.56 8.64 -9.51
C PRO A 182 30.45 9.86 -9.84
N THR A 183 31.46 9.69 -10.71
CA THR A 183 32.45 10.75 -11.03
C THR A 183 32.59 11.01 -12.51
N THR A 184 31.93 10.26 -13.37
CA THR A 184 32.10 10.35 -14.85
C THR A 184 30.75 10.42 -15.53
N GLY A 185 30.68 11.08 -16.69
CA GLY A 185 29.46 11.04 -17.50
C GLY A 185 29.11 9.62 -17.95
N ALA A 186 27.82 9.29 -17.92
CA ALA A 186 27.35 7.97 -18.34
C ALA A 186 27.25 7.85 -19.87
N ILE A 187 26.95 8.94 -20.58
CA ILE A 187 26.76 8.94 -22.03
C ILE A 187 28.05 8.59 -22.75
N GLY A 188 27.97 7.64 -23.69
CA GLY A 188 29.11 7.13 -24.45
C GLY A 188 29.98 6.07 -23.75
N ALA A 189 29.74 5.87 -22.44
CA ALA A 189 30.45 4.84 -21.68
C ALA A 189 29.85 3.44 -21.90
N ASP A 190 30.63 2.41 -21.62
CA ASP A 190 30.19 1.01 -21.75
C ASP A 190 29.79 0.42 -20.42
N ILE A 191 28.68 -0.33 -20.43
CA ILE A 191 28.28 -1.27 -19.39
C ILE A 191 28.23 -2.69 -19.96
N ARG A 192 28.34 -3.69 -19.09
CA ARG A 192 28.23 -5.10 -19.46
C ARG A 192 26.95 -5.70 -18.89
N LEU A 193 26.12 -6.24 -19.78
CA LEU A 193 24.93 -7.04 -19.43
C LEU A 193 25.25 -8.51 -19.72
N GLY A 194 25.43 -9.31 -18.68
CA GLY A 194 25.94 -10.68 -18.85
C GLY A 194 27.33 -10.67 -19.51
N GLN A 195 27.43 -11.24 -20.73
CA GLN A 195 28.65 -11.32 -21.48
C GLN A 195 28.83 -10.23 -22.54
N VAL A 196 27.79 -9.42 -22.80
CA VAL A 196 27.78 -8.45 -23.91
C VAL A 196 28.00 -7.03 -23.38
N ARG A 197 28.81 -6.23 -24.12
CA ARG A 197 29.00 -4.80 -23.84
C ARG A 197 27.93 -3.99 -24.56
N TYR A 198 27.43 -2.96 -23.87
CA TYR A 198 26.46 -2.00 -24.40
C TYR A 198 26.92 -0.59 -24.12
N GLN A 199 26.87 0.26 -25.15
CA GLN A 199 27.15 1.68 -25.01
C GLN A 199 25.90 2.43 -24.49
N VAL A 200 26.08 3.24 -23.47
CA VAL A 200 25.04 4.11 -22.96
C VAL A 200 24.80 5.29 -23.90
N VAL A 201 23.62 5.36 -24.50
CA VAL A 201 23.24 6.44 -25.44
C VAL A 201 22.28 7.44 -24.82
N GLY A 202 21.62 7.08 -23.72
CA GLY A 202 20.68 7.94 -23.01
C GLY A 202 20.56 7.59 -21.53
N VAL A 203 20.14 8.59 -20.77
CA VAL A 203 19.78 8.48 -19.36
C VAL A 203 18.34 8.94 -19.21
N ALA A 204 17.51 8.11 -18.61
CA ALA A 204 16.12 8.43 -18.34
C ALA A 204 15.99 9.48 -17.24
N SER A 205 14.95 10.30 -17.31
CA SER A 205 14.57 11.22 -16.24
C SER A 205 14.21 10.46 -14.97
N PRO A 206 14.64 10.92 -13.80
CA PRO A 206 14.32 10.24 -12.55
C PRO A 206 12.81 10.22 -12.29
N ARG A 207 12.29 9.03 -12.03
CA ARG A 207 10.89 8.78 -11.64
C ARG A 207 10.73 8.76 -10.13
N GLY A 208 11.82 8.61 -9.41
CA GLY A 208 11.87 8.53 -7.96
C GLY A 208 11.64 7.13 -7.42
N SER A 209 11.41 7.07 -6.13
CA SER A 209 11.15 5.80 -5.43
C SER A 209 9.68 5.69 -5.04
N ALA A 210 9.15 4.50 -5.20
CA ALA A 210 7.85 4.16 -4.68
C ALA A 210 8.00 2.98 -3.73
N PHE A 211 7.53 3.12 -2.52
CA PHE A 211 7.64 2.09 -1.47
C PHE A 211 9.07 1.66 -1.11
N GLY A 212 10.05 2.57 -1.17
CA GLY A 212 11.44 2.21 -0.91
C GLY A 212 12.11 1.43 -2.03
N SER A 213 11.36 1.05 -3.08
CA SER A 213 11.93 0.52 -4.31
C SER A 213 12.09 1.64 -5.32
N SER A 214 13.30 1.86 -5.80
CA SER A 214 13.53 2.81 -6.86
C SER A 214 12.90 2.32 -8.16
N GLN A 215 12.30 3.24 -8.92
CA GLN A 215 11.80 3.00 -10.27
C GLN A 215 12.86 3.28 -11.35
N ASP A 216 14.02 3.72 -10.94
CA ASP A 216 15.11 4.18 -11.80
C ASP A 216 16.25 3.15 -11.95
N GLY A 217 16.05 1.92 -11.40
CA GLY A 217 16.98 0.81 -11.44
C GLY A 217 16.81 -0.09 -12.66
N PHE A 218 16.76 0.47 -13.90
CA PHE A 218 16.53 -0.29 -15.12
C PHE A 218 17.53 0.02 -16.23
N VAL A 219 17.64 -0.93 -17.18
CA VAL A 219 18.36 -0.77 -18.45
C VAL A 219 17.41 -1.12 -19.59
N GLN A 220 17.26 -0.25 -20.57
CA GLN A 220 16.52 -0.50 -21.80
C GLN A 220 17.48 -0.77 -22.95
N ILE A 221 17.26 -1.85 -23.71
CA ILE A 221 17.98 -2.20 -24.91
C ILE A 221 17.00 -2.43 -26.07
N PRO A 222 17.42 -2.33 -27.34
CA PRO A 222 16.54 -2.61 -28.45
C PRO A 222 16.00 -4.04 -28.41
N LEU A 223 14.70 -4.22 -28.73
CA LEU A 223 14.02 -5.51 -28.70
C LEU A 223 14.70 -6.56 -29.59
N GLY A 224 15.13 -6.14 -30.78
CA GLY A 224 15.89 -7.00 -31.70
C GLY A 224 17.24 -7.44 -31.13
N THR A 225 17.91 -6.59 -30.34
CA THR A 225 19.14 -6.93 -29.63
C THR A 225 18.87 -7.92 -28.50
N PHE A 226 17.80 -7.67 -27.73
CA PHE A 226 17.36 -8.60 -26.67
C PHE A 226 17.08 -10.00 -27.26
N ALA A 227 16.31 -10.06 -28.35
CA ALA A 227 15.97 -11.30 -29.03
C ALA A 227 17.21 -12.05 -29.57
N ARG A 228 18.22 -11.32 -30.05
CA ARG A 228 19.50 -11.91 -30.51
C ARG A 228 20.31 -12.51 -29.36
N VAL A 229 20.36 -11.83 -28.20
CA VAL A 229 21.23 -12.21 -27.08
C VAL A 229 20.60 -13.29 -26.20
N PHE A 230 19.31 -13.18 -25.97
CA PHE A 230 18.57 -14.05 -25.03
C PHE A 230 17.65 -15.06 -25.74
N GLY A 231 17.47 -14.95 -27.05
CA GLY A 231 16.58 -15.77 -27.86
C GLY A 231 15.21 -15.10 -28.07
N ALA A 232 14.76 -15.08 -29.33
CA ALA A 232 13.51 -14.40 -29.74
C ALA A 232 12.23 -14.98 -29.09
N ARG A 233 12.27 -16.23 -28.63
CA ARG A 233 11.15 -16.94 -28.00
C ARG A 233 11.49 -17.40 -26.57
N SER A 234 12.46 -16.78 -25.94
CA SER A 234 12.84 -17.15 -24.58
C SER A 234 11.83 -16.71 -23.53
N ARG A 235 11.06 -15.67 -23.83
CA ARG A 235 10.07 -15.07 -22.91
C ARG A 235 8.89 -14.50 -23.67
N SER A 236 7.72 -14.50 -23.04
CA SER A 236 6.55 -13.76 -23.51
C SER A 236 6.82 -12.26 -23.47
N ILE A 237 6.50 -11.55 -24.54
CA ILE A 237 6.53 -10.09 -24.56
C ILE A 237 5.20 -9.52 -24.04
N ALA A 238 5.23 -8.29 -23.54
CA ALA A 238 4.06 -7.48 -23.36
C ALA A 238 3.90 -6.53 -24.53
N ILE A 239 2.71 -6.43 -25.11
CA ILE A 239 2.40 -5.49 -26.18
C ILE A 239 1.70 -4.28 -25.60
N LEU A 240 2.23 -3.08 -25.85
CA LEU A 240 1.62 -1.81 -25.47
C LEU A 240 0.86 -1.27 -26.68
N ALA A 241 -0.36 -0.78 -26.46
CA ALA A 241 -1.23 -0.24 -27.49
C ALA A 241 -1.80 1.10 -27.04
N LYS A 242 -1.75 2.11 -27.93
CA LYS A 242 -2.23 3.47 -27.68
C LYS A 242 -2.94 3.99 -28.93
N ALA A 243 -4.08 4.67 -28.75
CA ALA A 243 -4.73 5.34 -29.86
C ALA A 243 -3.82 6.42 -30.44
N ARG A 244 -3.65 6.44 -31.79
CA ARG A 244 -2.95 7.55 -32.46
C ARG A 244 -3.71 8.87 -32.37
N ASP A 245 -5.04 8.78 -32.39
CA ASP A 245 -5.93 9.92 -32.25
C ASP A 245 -6.89 9.64 -31.07
N LYS A 246 -6.64 10.32 -29.95
CA LYS A 246 -7.41 10.17 -28.70
C LYS A 246 -8.83 10.72 -28.80
N ASP A 247 -9.07 11.65 -29.72
CA ASP A 247 -10.40 12.24 -29.91
C ASP A 247 -11.34 11.31 -30.69
N ARG A 248 -10.77 10.37 -31.43
CA ARG A 248 -11.52 9.42 -32.27
C ARG A 248 -11.63 8.03 -31.66
N LEU A 249 -10.68 7.62 -30.84
CA LEU A 249 -10.67 6.28 -30.23
C LEU A 249 -10.44 6.40 -28.73
N SER A 250 -11.42 5.93 -27.97
CA SER A 250 -11.26 5.79 -26.52
C SER A 250 -10.39 4.55 -26.19
N LEU A 251 -9.87 4.49 -24.97
CA LEU A 251 -9.10 3.33 -24.51
C LEU A 251 -9.93 2.02 -24.56
N SER A 252 -11.24 2.11 -24.31
CA SER A 252 -12.14 0.97 -24.42
C SER A 252 -12.32 0.49 -25.87
N ASP A 253 -12.31 1.41 -26.84
CA ASP A 253 -12.37 1.04 -28.26
C ASP A 253 -11.07 0.39 -28.71
N VAL A 254 -9.93 0.88 -28.22
CA VAL A 254 -8.61 0.23 -28.43
C VAL A 254 -8.62 -1.18 -27.87
N GLU A 255 -9.09 -1.35 -26.63
CA GLU A 255 -9.18 -2.67 -25.99
C GLU A 255 -10.02 -3.65 -26.80
N GLU A 256 -11.22 -3.22 -27.22
CA GLU A 256 -12.12 -4.09 -27.99
C GLU A 256 -11.54 -4.46 -29.36
N GLN A 257 -10.95 -3.50 -30.09
CA GLN A 257 -10.31 -3.77 -31.39
C GLN A 257 -9.12 -4.72 -31.24
N VAL A 258 -8.28 -4.50 -30.25
CA VAL A 258 -7.14 -5.38 -29.97
C VAL A 258 -7.60 -6.76 -29.51
N ARG A 259 -8.66 -6.84 -28.69
CA ARG A 259 -9.28 -8.10 -28.26
C ARG A 259 -9.75 -8.93 -29.47
N VAL A 260 -10.51 -8.31 -30.36
CA VAL A 260 -10.99 -8.98 -31.55
C VAL A 260 -9.83 -9.45 -32.44
N ALA A 261 -8.82 -8.62 -32.66
CA ALA A 261 -7.64 -8.98 -33.45
C ALA A 261 -6.86 -10.14 -32.82
N MET A 262 -6.63 -10.11 -31.51
CA MET A 262 -5.95 -11.20 -30.78
C MET A 262 -6.77 -12.49 -30.80
N ARG A 263 -8.10 -12.43 -30.63
CA ARG A 263 -8.97 -13.61 -30.77
C ARG A 263 -8.93 -14.22 -32.17
N ILE A 264 -8.83 -13.39 -33.23
CA ILE A 264 -8.60 -13.88 -34.62
C ILE A 264 -7.25 -14.61 -34.68
N ARG A 265 -6.20 -13.97 -34.23
CA ARG A 265 -4.82 -14.51 -34.24
C ARG A 265 -4.73 -15.85 -33.50
N ARG A 266 -5.41 -15.94 -32.34
CA ARG A 266 -5.43 -17.12 -31.47
C ARG A 266 -6.49 -18.16 -31.83
N LYS A 267 -7.26 -17.97 -32.94
CA LYS A 267 -8.34 -18.84 -33.39
C LYS A 267 -9.43 -19.09 -32.33
N LEU A 268 -9.75 -18.05 -31.56
CA LEU A 268 -10.76 -18.09 -30.50
C LEU A 268 -12.12 -17.57 -30.96
N ILE A 269 -12.23 -16.96 -32.16
CA ILE A 269 -13.49 -16.46 -32.69
C ILE A 269 -14.43 -17.64 -32.99
N GLY A 270 -15.71 -17.49 -32.62
CA GLY A 270 -16.71 -18.54 -32.77
C GLY A 270 -16.59 -19.70 -31.79
N THR A 271 -15.76 -19.54 -30.76
CA THR A 271 -15.67 -20.51 -29.66
C THR A 271 -16.09 -19.84 -28.34
N ASP A 272 -16.72 -20.63 -27.45
CA ASP A 272 -17.07 -20.15 -26.08
C ASP A 272 -15.84 -20.11 -25.12
N LYS A 273 -14.64 -20.20 -25.69
CA LYS A 273 -13.40 -20.15 -24.88
C LYS A 273 -13.10 -18.73 -24.46
N GLU A 274 -12.69 -18.61 -23.20
CA GLU A 274 -12.17 -17.36 -22.64
C GLU A 274 -10.89 -16.91 -23.35
N ASP A 275 -10.56 -15.62 -23.19
CA ASP A 275 -9.31 -15.07 -23.73
C ASP A 275 -8.11 -15.73 -23.05
N ASN A 276 -7.14 -16.15 -23.84
CA ASN A 276 -5.88 -16.72 -23.37
C ASN A 276 -4.74 -15.67 -23.28
N PHE A 277 -5.12 -14.44 -23.10
CA PHE A 277 -4.31 -13.26 -22.86
C PHE A 277 -5.09 -12.32 -21.94
N SER A 278 -4.40 -11.38 -21.32
CA SER A 278 -5.00 -10.42 -20.40
C SER A 278 -4.69 -9.00 -20.79
N PHE A 279 -5.59 -8.09 -20.46
CA PHE A 279 -5.41 -6.66 -20.62
C PHE A 279 -5.11 -5.99 -19.29
N VAL A 280 -4.09 -5.13 -19.30
CA VAL A 280 -3.72 -4.31 -18.14
C VAL A 280 -3.85 -2.85 -18.53
N THR A 281 -4.64 -2.11 -17.76
CA THR A 281 -4.82 -0.67 -17.88
C THR A 281 -4.61 -0.03 -16.51
N ALA A 282 -4.30 1.26 -16.45
CA ALA A 282 -4.22 1.98 -15.18
C ALA A 282 -5.51 1.82 -14.34
N LYS A 283 -6.66 1.84 -15.01
CA LYS A 283 -7.98 1.64 -14.38
C LYS A 283 -8.13 0.23 -13.80
N SER A 284 -7.68 -0.80 -14.51
CA SER A 284 -7.80 -2.19 -14.04
C SER A 284 -6.91 -2.45 -12.82
N VAL A 285 -5.75 -1.84 -12.78
CA VAL A 285 -4.84 -1.94 -11.61
C VAL A 285 -5.40 -1.21 -10.40
N GLN A 286 -6.00 -0.03 -10.59
CA GLN A 286 -6.71 0.68 -9.51
C GLN A 286 -7.89 -0.13 -8.98
N ALA A 287 -8.70 -0.75 -9.86
CA ALA A 287 -9.81 -1.60 -9.47
C ALA A 287 -9.34 -2.83 -8.67
N PHE A 288 -8.26 -3.46 -9.10
CA PHE A 288 -7.65 -4.57 -8.36
C PHE A 288 -7.16 -4.15 -6.96
N SER A 289 -6.48 -3.00 -6.87
CA SER A 289 -6.07 -2.44 -5.59
C SER A 289 -7.25 -2.16 -4.65
N ALA A 290 -8.33 -1.58 -5.18
CA ALA A 290 -9.55 -1.35 -4.40
C ALA A 290 -10.19 -2.66 -3.92
N SER A 291 -10.20 -3.69 -4.78
CA SER A 291 -10.71 -5.03 -4.45
C SER A 291 -9.89 -5.67 -3.31
N LEU A 292 -8.55 -5.63 -3.40
CA LEU A 292 -7.68 -6.13 -2.34
C LEU A 292 -7.91 -5.40 -1.01
N THR A 293 -8.03 -4.06 -1.07
CA THR A 293 -8.34 -3.24 0.11
C THR A 293 -9.68 -3.64 0.74
N GLY A 294 -10.70 -3.90 -0.10
CA GLY A 294 -12.01 -4.36 0.36
C GLY A 294 -11.96 -5.74 1.03
N LEU A 295 -11.25 -6.71 0.44
CA LEU A 295 -11.08 -8.05 1.00
C LEU A 295 -10.36 -8.03 2.36
N VAL A 296 -9.25 -7.29 2.43
CA VAL A 296 -8.50 -7.15 3.70
C VAL A 296 -9.36 -6.44 4.74
N GLY A 297 -10.09 -5.38 4.36
CA GLY A 297 -11.01 -4.68 5.24
C GLY A 297 -12.10 -5.60 5.80
N MET A 298 -12.68 -6.47 4.99
CA MET A 298 -13.73 -7.42 5.40
C MET A 298 -13.26 -8.36 6.53
N ILE A 299 -12.00 -8.73 6.56
CA ILE A 299 -11.42 -9.59 7.60
C ILE A 299 -10.99 -8.77 8.82
N VAL A 300 -10.33 -7.64 8.56
CA VAL A 300 -9.65 -6.88 9.61
C VAL A 300 -10.62 -6.06 10.44
N TYR A 301 -11.66 -5.46 9.84
CA TYR A 301 -12.61 -4.65 10.61
C TYR A 301 -13.36 -5.46 11.69
N PRO A 302 -13.89 -6.67 11.41
CA PRO A 302 -14.48 -7.50 12.46
C PRO A 302 -13.46 -7.93 13.53
N LEU A 303 -12.26 -8.36 13.12
CA LEU A 303 -11.21 -8.77 14.05
C LEU A 303 -10.82 -7.63 15.01
N THR A 304 -10.68 -6.43 14.46
CA THR A 304 -10.42 -5.21 15.24
C THR A 304 -11.58 -4.90 16.17
N GLY A 305 -12.83 -4.99 15.67
CA GLY A 305 -14.03 -4.80 16.47
C GLY A 305 -14.08 -5.73 17.68
N ILE A 306 -13.76 -7.01 17.48
CA ILE A 306 -13.70 -8.00 18.57
C ILE A 306 -12.60 -7.63 19.58
N SER A 307 -11.40 -7.28 19.11
CA SER A 307 -10.30 -6.89 20.01
C SER A 307 -10.64 -5.67 20.86
N LEU A 308 -11.26 -4.64 20.27
CA LEU A 308 -11.70 -3.44 20.97
C LEU A 308 -12.85 -3.73 21.92
N PHE A 309 -13.78 -4.62 21.54
CA PHE A 309 -14.89 -5.03 22.39
C PHE A 309 -14.39 -5.76 23.64
N VAL A 310 -13.46 -6.70 23.47
CA VAL A 310 -12.82 -7.41 24.60
C VAL A 310 -12.06 -6.43 25.49
N GLY A 311 -11.25 -5.54 24.90
CA GLY A 311 -10.55 -4.48 25.64
C GLY A 311 -11.52 -3.59 26.42
N GLY A 312 -12.65 -3.22 25.79
CA GLY A 312 -13.72 -2.43 26.44
C GLY A 312 -14.39 -3.14 27.62
N ILE A 313 -14.66 -4.45 27.53
CA ILE A 313 -15.18 -5.24 28.65
C ILE A 313 -14.18 -5.25 29.81
N VAL A 314 -12.89 -5.39 29.52
CA VAL A 314 -11.85 -5.36 30.56
C VAL A 314 -11.83 -3.99 31.25
N VAL A 315 -11.95 -2.89 30.48
CA VAL A 315 -12.10 -1.52 31.03
C VAL A 315 -13.33 -1.42 31.93
N MET A 316 -14.49 -1.90 31.46
CA MET A 316 -15.74 -1.90 32.22
C MET A 316 -15.58 -2.65 33.55
N ASN A 317 -15.03 -3.85 33.54
CA ASN A 317 -14.83 -4.66 34.74
C ASN A 317 -13.85 -4.01 35.73
N MET A 318 -12.78 -3.40 35.23
CA MET A 318 -11.83 -2.64 36.06
C MET A 318 -12.53 -1.47 36.73
N MET A 319 -13.34 -0.70 35.98
CA MET A 319 -14.02 0.45 36.51
C MET A 319 -15.11 0.06 37.53
N LEU A 320 -15.81 -1.06 37.31
CA LEU A 320 -16.77 -1.61 38.28
C LEU A 320 -16.08 -1.94 39.61
N SER A 321 -14.91 -2.58 39.57
CA SER A 321 -14.11 -2.86 40.78
C SER A 321 -13.64 -1.55 41.44
N SER A 322 -13.20 -0.56 40.65
CA SER A 322 -12.79 0.75 41.17
C SER A 322 -13.96 1.49 41.87
N VAL A 323 -15.16 1.39 41.32
CA VAL A 323 -16.36 1.98 41.96
C VAL A 323 -16.64 1.30 43.29
N THR A 324 -16.56 -0.04 43.38
CA THR A 324 -16.78 -0.75 44.64
C THR A 324 -15.72 -0.43 45.69
N GLU A 325 -14.44 -0.36 45.30
CA GLU A 325 -13.33 0.01 46.20
C GLU A 325 -13.45 1.44 46.75
N ARG A 326 -14.05 2.38 45.96
CA ARG A 326 -14.21 3.79 46.29
C ARG A 326 -15.64 4.16 46.73
N THR A 327 -16.47 3.18 47.04
CA THR A 327 -17.92 3.42 47.39
C THR A 327 -18.08 4.44 48.52
N ARG A 328 -17.29 4.35 49.60
CA ARG A 328 -17.32 5.27 50.74
C ARG A 328 -16.90 6.69 50.34
N GLU A 329 -15.88 6.84 49.52
CA GLU A 329 -15.42 8.15 49.04
C GLU A 329 -16.48 8.85 48.17
N ILE A 330 -17.14 8.08 47.28
CA ILE A 330 -18.26 8.56 46.45
C ILE A 330 -19.43 8.99 47.35
N GLY A 331 -19.73 8.17 48.36
CA GLY A 331 -20.79 8.48 49.34
C GLY A 331 -20.53 9.78 50.10
N ILE A 332 -19.30 10.04 50.57
CA ILE A 332 -18.90 11.27 51.22
C ILE A 332 -19.09 12.47 50.29
N ARG A 333 -18.64 12.37 49.05
CA ARG A 333 -18.79 13.45 48.05
C ARG A 333 -20.27 13.79 47.81
N MET A 334 -21.12 12.78 47.67
CA MET A 334 -22.55 12.98 47.47
C MET A 334 -23.26 13.55 48.74
N ALA A 335 -22.84 13.14 49.94
CA ALA A 335 -23.32 13.67 51.19
C ALA A 335 -22.98 15.15 51.39
N VAL A 336 -21.84 15.60 50.90
CA VAL A 336 -21.40 17.03 50.91
C VAL A 336 -22.03 17.85 49.79
N GLY A 337 -22.87 17.22 48.91
CA GLY A 337 -23.67 17.92 47.92
C GLY A 337 -23.25 17.77 46.46
N ALA A 338 -22.36 16.84 46.13
CA ALA A 338 -22.05 16.54 44.75
C ALA A 338 -23.30 15.98 44.01
N ARG A 339 -23.52 16.49 42.78
CA ARG A 339 -24.65 16.02 41.96
C ARG A 339 -24.30 14.69 41.30
N ARG A 340 -25.31 13.82 41.13
CA ARG A 340 -25.16 12.54 40.40
C ARG A 340 -24.50 12.71 39.02
N ARG A 341 -24.79 13.82 38.34
CA ARG A 341 -24.17 14.15 37.04
C ARG A 341 -22.68 14.42 37.13
N ASP A 342 -22.23 15.03 38.21
CA ASP A 342 -20.82 15.37 38.41
C ASP A 342 -20.00 14.11 38.62
N VAL A 343 -20.51 13.16 39.41
CA VAL A 343 -19.93 11.82 39.61
C VAL A 343 -19.89 11.06 38.28
N LEU A 344 -21.00 11.04 37.52
CA LEU A 344 -21.06 10.37 36.22
C LEU A 344 -20.02 10.93 35.25
N ILE A 345 -19.92 12.24 35.11
CA ILE A 345 -18.96 12.90 34.22
C ILE A 345 -17.52 12.60 34.68
N GLN A 346 -17.25 12.61 35.97
CA GLN A 346 -15.92 12.31 36.51
C GLN A 346 -15.44 10.90 36.07
N PHE A 347 -16.29 9.87 36.29
CA PHE A 347 -15.93 8.49 35.89
C PHE A 347 -15.84 8.31 34.39
N LEU A 348 -16.66 9.00 33.58
CA LEU A 348 -16.54 9.00 32.13
C LEU A 348 -15.23 9.62 31.66
N ILE A 349 -14.82 10.74 32.24
CA ILE A 349 -13.53 11.37 31.94
C ILE A 349 -12.38 10.44 32.31
N GLU A 350 -12.41 9.83 33.50
CA GLU A 350 -11.39 8.89 33.97
C GLU A 350 -11.24 7.72 32.99
N THR A 351 -12.34 7.08 32.61
CA THR A 351 -12.35 5.96 31.66
C THR A 351 -11.83 6.37 30.29
N THR A 352 -12.34 7.50 29.77
CA THR A 352 -11.93 7.99 28.44
C THR A 352 -10.46 8.37 28.42
N THR A 353 -9.95 8.99 29.49
CA THR A 353 -8.51 9.31 29.60
C THR A 353 -7.67 8.05 29.58
N LEU A 354 -8.06 7.01 30.32
CA LEU A 354 -7.37 5.73 30.36
C LEU A 354 -7.35 5.06 28.98
N THR A 355 -8.46 5.05 28.27
CA THR A 355 -8.55 4.46 26.93
C THR A 355 -7.78 5.24 25.88
N VAL A 356 -7.75 6.58 25.96
CA VAL A 356 -6.95 7.43 25.08
C VAL A 356 -5.45 7.23 25.33
N ILE A 357 -5.03 7.13 26.58
CA ILE A 357 -3.63 6.79 26.92
C ILE A 357 -3.27 5.44 26.29
N GLY A 358 -4.12 4.41 26.47
CA GLY A 358 -3.95 3.12 25.82
C GLY A 358 -3.87 3.24 24.30
N GLY A 359 -4.72 4.08 23.70
CA GLY A 359 -4.71 4.37 22.26
C GLY A 359 -3.40 5.01 21.78
N VAL A 360 -2.89 6.01 22.50
CA VAL A 360 -1.61 6.66 22.20
C VAL A 360 -0.45 5.66 22.28
N PHE A 361 -0.42 4.82 23.32
CA PHE A 361 0.56 3.74 23.42
C PHE A 361 0.41 2.73 22.29
N GLY A 362 -0.82 2.37 21.91
CA GLY A 362 -1.11 1.50 20.77
C GLY A 362 -0.56 2.06 19.45
N VAL A 363 -0.76 3.35 19.20
CA VAL A 363 -0.19 4.04 18.03
C VAL A 363 1.35 4.03 18.09
N ALA A 364 1.95 4.29 19.25
CA ALA A 364 3.40 4.29 19.40
C ALA A 364 4.00 2.88 19.14
N VAL A 365 3.38 1.83 19.68
CA VAL A 365 3.75 0.43 19.41
C VAL A 365 3.61 0.10 17.93
N ALA A 366 2.47 0.47 17.31
CA ALA A 366 2.24 0.28 15.89
C ALA A 366 3.29 0.99 15.02
N ALA A 367 3.60 2.24 15.33
CA ALA A 367 4.63 3.00 14.62
C ALA A 367 6.01 2.36 14.75
N GLY A 368 6.36 1.86 15.93
CA GLY A 368 7.60 1.10 16.15
C GLY A 368 7.66 -0.19 15.32
N LEU A 369 6.58 -0.98 15.32
CA LEU A 369 6.49 -2.22 14.54
C LEU A 369 6.50 -1.97 13.03
N VAL A 370 5.78 -0.95 12.55
CA VAL A 370 5.78 -0.54 11.14
C VAL A 370 7.17 -0.08 10.71
N SER A 371 7.87 0.70 11.54
CA SER A 371 9.24 1.13 11.26
C SER A 371 10.22 -0.04 11.22
N LEU A 372 10.08 -1.00 12.14
CA LEU A 372 10.90 -2.21 12.16
C LEU A 372 10.64 -3.07 10.92
N LEU A 373 9.38 -3.24 10.53
CA LEU A 373 9.00 -3.97 9.33
C LEU A 373 9.53 -3.27 8.08
N SER A 374 9.41 -1.94 8.01
CA SER A 374 9.97 -1.11 6.94
C SER A 374 11.48 -1.32 6.81
N PHE A 375 12.20 -1.31 7.92
CA PHE A 375 13.65 -1.55 7.93
C PHE A 375 14.02 -2.97 7.48
N ALA A 376 13.26 -3.98 7.94
CA ALA A 376 13.54 -5.38 7.64
C ALA A 376 13.21 -5.76 6.18
N THR A 377 12.18 -5.15 5.60
CA THR A 377 11.69 -5.47 4.23
C THR A 377 12.20 -4.52 3.17
N GLY A 378 12.79 -3.37 3.53
CA GLY A 378 13.13 -2.29 2.61
C GLY A 378 11.93 -1.54 2.04
N LEU A 379 10.71 -1.85 2.52
CA LEU A 379 9.48 -1.17 2.09
C LEU A 379 9.31 0.12 2.88
N SER A 380 9.09 1.26 2.24
CA SER A 380 8.78 2.51 2.94
C SER A 380 7.32 2.54 3.40
N LEU A 381 7.05 1.83 4.52
CA LEU A 381 5.74 1.83 5.16
C LEU A 381 5.63 3.05 6.09
N GLY A 382 4.63 3.90 5.86
CA GLY A 382 4.33 5.05 6.70
C GLY A 382 3.03 4.85 7.49
N VAL A 383 2.98 5.35 8.72
CA VAL A 383 1.73 5.40 9.47
C VAL A 383 0.92 6.64 9.02
N PRO A 384 -0.26 6.46 8.40
CA PRO A 384 -1.03 7.59 7.91
C PRO A 384 -1.67 8.38 9.06
N LEU A 385 -1.60 9.71 8.99
CA LEU A 385 -2.16 10.60 10.02
C LEU A 385 -3.66 10.38 10.27
N TRP A 386 -4.42 10.04 9.22
CA TRP A 386 -5.84 9.74 9.38
C TRP A 386 -6.08 8.49 10.24
N ALA A 387 -5.19 7.46 10.15
CA ALA A 387 -5.30 6.26 10.98
C ALA A 387 -4.99 6.55 12.44
N VAL A 388 -4.03 7.45 12.72
CA VAL A 388 -3.75 7.94 14.08
C VAL A 388 -4.98 8.65 14.64
N ALA A 389 -5.58 9.57 13.90
CA ALA A 389 -6.77 10.29 14.32
C ALA A 389 -7.97 9.35 14.54
N ALA A 390 -8.17 8.39 13.62
CA ALA A 390 -9.21 7.37 13.75
C ALA A 390 -8.98 6.47 14.98
N ALA A 391 -7.76 6.04 15.23
CA ALA A 391 -7.40 5.21 16.38
C ALA A 391 -7.70 5.91 17.73
N ILE A 392 -7.33 7.19 17.86
CA ILE A 392 -7.62 8.00 19.04
C ILE A 392 -9.15 8.22 19.17
N GLY A 393 -9.84 8.51 18.07
CA GLY A 393 -11.29 8.68 18.05
C GLY A 393 -12.04 7.41 18.51
N VAL A 394 -11.64 6.25 18.01
CA VAL A 394 -12.18 4.95 18.42
C VAL A 394 -11.89 4.68 19.89
N SER A 395 -10.69 4.98 20.40
CA SER A 395 -10.35 4.84 21.81
C SER A 395 -11.26 5.71 22.71
N CYS A 396 -11.57 6.94 22.28
CA CYS A 396 -12.53 7.80 22.97
C CYS A 396 -13.92 7.17 23.02
N VAL A 397 -14.42 6.67 21.88
CA VAL A 397 -15.74 6.04 21.78
C VAL A 397 -15.84 4.81 22.68
N VAL A 398 -14.81 3.95 22.66
CA VAL A 398 -14.71 2.77 23.54
C VAL A 398 -14.74 3.17 25.01
N GLY A 399 -13.96 4.18 25.39
CA GLY A 399 -13.93 4.70 26.77
C GLY A 399 -15.29 5.22 27.25
N ILE A 400 -15.98 5.97 26.41
CA ILE A 400 -17.32 6.49 26.73
C ILE A 400 -18.34 5.35 26.81
N PHE A 401 -18.35 4.45 25.84
CA PHE A 401 -19.34 3.38 25.75
C PHE A 401 -19.23 2.39 26.93
N PHE A 402 -18.03 1.86 27.16
CA PHE A 402 -17.81 0.89 28.23
C PHE A 402 -17.69 1.54 29.62
N GLY A 403 -17.32 2.82 29.71
CA GLY A 403 -17.33 3.59 30.94
C GLY A 403 -18.73 4.04 31.40
N ALA A 404 -19.72 4.06 30.50
CA ALA A 404 -21.08 4.54 30.83
C ALA A 404 -21.79 3.68 31.87
N VAL A 405 -21.59 2.35 31.85
CA VAL A 405 -22.24 1.43 32.82
C VAL A 405 -21.69 1.67 34.24
N PRO A 406 -20.37 1.57 34.50
CA PRO A 406 -19.84 1.82 35.84
C PRO A 406 -20.05 3.24 36.31
N ALA A 407 -19.96 4.24 35.44
CA ALA A 407 -20.23 5.63 35.80
C ALA A 407 -21.71 5.86 36.27
N ARG A 408 -22.65 5.18 35.60
CA ARG A 408 -24.07 5.22 36.04
C ARG A 408 -24.27 4.51 37.37
N GLN A 409 -23.58 3.40 37.62
CA GLN A 409 -23.68 2.73 38.94
C GLN A 409 -23.11 3.62 40.04
N ALA A 410 -21.93 4.21 39.84
CA ALA A 410 -21.34 5.16 40.80
C ALA A 410 -22.29 6.34 41.11
N ALA A 411 -22.92 6.92 40.07
CA ALA A 411 -23.84 8.05 40.21
C ALA A 411 -25.18 7.70 40.89
N ARG A 412 -25.55 6.41 40.99
CA ARG A 412 -26.79 5.94 41.63
C ARG A 412 -26.62 5.43 43.06
N LEU A 413 -25.41 5.41 43.61
CA LEU A 413 -25.14 4.99 44.97
C LEU A 413 -25.95 5.86 45.94
N ASP A 414 -26.53 5.22 46.97
CA ASP A 414 -27.18 5.93 48.07
C ASP A 414 -26.09 6.38 49.04
N PRO A 415 -25.99 7.69 49.36
CA PRO A 415 -24.98 8.20 50.28
C PRO A 415 -25.05 7.56 51.68
N ILE A 416 -26.24 7.16 52.14
CA ILE A 416 -26.44 6.55 53.46
C ILE A 416 -25.90 5.12 53.47
N GLU A 417 -26.20 4.34 52.43
CA GLU A 417 -25.70 2.96 52.30
C GLU A 417 -24.19 2.95 52.03
N ALA A 418 -23.70 3.89 51.23
CA ALA A 418 -22.26 4.01 50.91
C ALA A 418 -21.42 4.38 52.15
N LEU A 419 -21.95 5.10 53.11
CA LEU A 419 -21.26 5.42 54.36
C LEU A 419 -21.35 4.27 55.41
N ARG A 420 -22.28 3.33 55.23
CA ARG A 420 -22.49 2.19 56.13
C ARG A 420 -21.73 0.93 55.67
N SER A 421 -21.28 0.90 54.43
CA SER A 421 -20.45 -0.20 53.91
C SER A 421 -19.07 -0.15 54.57
N GLU A 422 -18.69 -1.21 55.30
CA GLU A 422 -17.33 -1.46 55.78
C GLU A 422 -16.38 -1.85 54.67
#